data_787e4c4f2fc77afe8ea4c97fcc903f85
#
_entry.id   787e4c4f2fc77afe8ea4c97fcc903f85
#
_cell.length_a   1.000
_cell.length_b   1.000
_cell.length_c   1.000
_cell.angle_alpha   90.00
_cell.angle_beta   90.00
_cell.angle_gamma   90.00
#
_symmetry.space_group_name_H-M   'P 1'
#
loop_
_entity.id
_entity.type
_entity.pdbx_description
1 polymer ?
#
loop_
_entity_poly.entity_id
_entity_poly.type
_entity_poly.pdbx_seq_one_letter_code
_entity_poly.pdbx_strand_id
1 'polypeptide(L)'
;SARRRDPLFDSATQATLERRGKELLGFALIALGLAIAALLATYVPEDPSWLTATDAPASNMLGRFGASIASPLYIIAGMGSWGLALVLTVWGARFVLHIGEDRAIGRLIFAPIAIAVASVYASTHVPTSAWTHSFGLGGLFGDTVLGAILGVMPLSTAMGLKVMALIMALGAVAMALFVLGV
;
A
#
# COMPACT_ATOMS: atom_id res chain seq x y z
N SER A 1 -5.14 -46.48 22.05
CA SER A 1 -6.16 -46.12 21.03
C SER A 1 -6.43 -44.64 21.13
N ALA A 2 -5.89 -43.85 20.16
CA ALA A 2 -6.19 -42.44 20.04
C ALA A 2 -7.66 -42.27 19.64
N ARG A 3 -8.49 -41.70 20.53
CA ARG A 3 -9.84 -41.24 20.17
C ARG A 3 -9.71 -40.23 19.04
N ARG A 4 -10.06 -40.61 17.79
CA ARG A 4 -10.40 -39.64 16.76
C ARG A 4 -11.56 -38.81 17.31
N ARG A 5 -11.33 -37.53 17.58
CA ARG A 5 -12.42 -36.58 17.83
C ARG A 5 -13.15 -36.44 16.52
N ASP A 6 -14.41 -36.83 16.50
CA ASP A 6 -15.30 -36.57 15.38
C ASP A 6 -15.32 -35.06 15.16
N PRO A 7 -15.22 -34.59 13.91
CA PRO A 7 -15.30 -33.16 13.63
C PRO A 7 -16.65 -32.63 14.12
N LEU A 8 -16.64 -31.49 14.83
CA LEU A 8 -17.82 -30.87 15.44
C LEU A 8 -18.88 -30.45 14.40
N PHE A 9 -18.53 -30.40 13.14
CA PHE A 9 -19.41 -30.04 12.03
C PHE A 9 -19.27 -31.06 10.88
N ASP A 10 -20.39 -31.29 10.21
CA ASP A 10 -20.40 -32.00 8.93
C ASP A 10 -19.55 -31.26 7.88
N SER A 11 -18.92 -32.01 6.97
CA SER A 11 -18.02 -31.48 5.93
C SER A 11 -18.66 -30.37 5.07
N ALA A 12 -19.97 -30.48 4.81
CA ALA A 12 -20.71 -29.48 4.06
C ALA A 12 -20.88 -28.16 4.85
N THR A 13 -21.13 -28.26 6.15
CA THR A 13 -21.22 -27.10 7.04
C THR A 13 -19.87 -26.40 7.20
N GLN A 14 -18.79 -27.18 7.33
CA GLN A 14 -17.43 -26.64 7.42
C GLN A 14 -17.03 -25.89 6.15
N ALA A 15 -17.30 -26.45 4.97
CA ALA A 15 -17.03 -25.78 3.69
C ALA A 15 -17.83 -24.48 3.54
N THR A 16 -19.10 -24.47 3.97
CA THR A 16 -19.93 -23.26 3.95
C THR A 16 -19.41 -22.18 4.88
N LEU A 17 -19.00 -22.54 6.11
CA LEU A 17 -18.42 -21.61 7.07
C LEU A 17 -17.11 -21.01 6.57
N GLU A 18 -16.24 -21.83 5.97
CA GLU A 18 -14.99 -21.36 5.38
C GLU A 18 -15.24 -20.35 4.25
N ARG A 19 -16.16 -20.66 3.35
CA ARG A 19 -16.55 -19.78 2.25
C ARG A 19 -17.07 -18.44 2.77
N ARG A 20 -17.99 -18.45 3.74
CA ARG A 20 -18.54 -17.24 4.35
C ARG A 20 -17.50 -16.44 5.11
N GLY A 21 -16.57 -17.12 5.78
CA GLY A 21 -15.42 -16.48 6.43
C GLY A 21 -14.54 -15.71 5.44
N LYS A 22 -14.25 -16.30 4.29
CA LYS A 22 -13.49 -15.65 3.20
C LYS A 22 -14.24 -14.44 2.61
N GLU A 23 -15.55 -14.55 2.39
CA GLU A 23 -16.38 -13.43 1.93
C GLU A 23 -16.35 -12.26 2.93
N LEU A 24 -16.55 -12.53 4.23
CA LEU A 24 -16.50 -11.51 5.28
C LEU A 24 -15.12 -10.85 5.38
N LEU A 25 -14.04 -11.64 5.31
CA LEU A 25 -12.68 -11.11 5.25
C LEU A 25 -12.50 -10.21 4.03
N GLY A 26 -13.02 -10.61 2.88
CA GLY A 26 -12.97 -9.84 1.65
C GLY A 26 -13.66 -8.47 1.79
N PHE A 27 -14.87 -8.44 2.35
CA PHE A 27 -15.57 -7.17 2.62
C PHE A 27 -14.82 -6.29 3.63
N ALA A 28 -14.24 -6.87 4.68
CA ALA A 28 -13.43 -6.14 5.65
C ALA A 28 -12.18 -5.51 4.99
N LEU A 29 -11.51 -6.25 4.11
CA LEU A 29 -10.35 -5.74 3.35
C LEU A 29 -10.73 -4.62 2.38
N ILE A 30 -11.87 -4.74 1.68
CA ILE A 30 -12.37 -3.65 0.81
C ILE A 30 -12.65 -2.40 1.64
N ALA A 31 -13.38 -2.54 2.76
CA ALA A 31 -13.70 -1.42 3.64
C ALA A 31 -12.42 -0.74 4.17
N LEU A 32 -11.43 -1.53 4.60
CA LEU A 32 -10.13 -1.03 5.05
C LEU A 32 -9.35 -0.34 3.93
N GLY A 33 -9.32 -0.93 2.74
CA GLY A 33 -8.66 -0.34 1.57
C GLY A 33 -9.28 1.00 1.16
N LEU A 34 -10.61 1.08 1.16
CA LEU A 34 -11.32 2.33 0.88
C LEU A 34 -11.11 3.37 2.00
N ALA A 35 -11.07 2.96 3.26
CA ALA A 35 -10.76 3.85 4.37
C ALA A 35 -9.34 4.42 4.23
N ILE A 36 -8.35 3.59 3.88
CA ILE A 36 -6.98 4.05 3.61
C ILE A 36 -6.95 4.99 2.41
N ALA A 37 -7.67 4.70 1.34
CA ALA A 37 -7.78 5.62 0.20
C ALA A 37 -8.37 6.96 0.63
N ALA A 38 -9.42 6.97 1.44
CA ALA A 38 -10.06 8.19 1.94
C ALA A 38 -9.12 9.03 2.83
N LEU A 39 -8.40 8.39 3.78
CA LEU A 39 -7.46 9.11 4.64
C LEU A 39 -6.25 9.67 3.85
N LEU A 40 -5.80 8.97 2.81
CA LEU A 40 -4.72 9.45 1.93
C LEU A 40 -5.21 10.58 1.01
N ALA A 41 -6.42 10.47 0.45
CA ALA A 41 -7.00 11.49 -0.43
C ALA A 41 -7.28 12.81 0.28
N THR A 42 -7.52 12.77 1.59
CA THR A 42 -7.81 13.94 2.42
C THR A 42 -6.67 14.30 3.38
N TYR A 43 -5.46 13.83 3.07
CA TYR A 43 -4.28 14.14 3.87
C TYR A 43 -3.90 15.62 3.75
N VAL A 44 -3.69 16.26 4.90
CA VAL A 44 -3.20 17.63 5.05
C VAL A 44 -2.01 17.61 6.01
N PRO A 45 -0.84 18.15 5.63
CA PRO A 45 0.37 18.11 6.48
C PRO A 45 0.22 18.78 7.83
N GLU A 46 -0.63 19.81 7.90
CA GLU A 46 -0.89 20.65 9.09
C GLU A 46 -1.87 20.00 10.07
N ASP A 47 -2.53 18.91 9.68
CA ASP A 47 -3.46 18.17 10.54
C ASP A 47 -2.76 17.63 11.79
N PRO A 48 -3.46 17.63 12.95
CA PRO A 48 -2.95 17.02 14.18
C PRO A 48 -2.71 15.53 13.99
N SER A 49 -1.47 15.13 14.19
CA SER A 49 -1.03 13.74 14.02
C SER A 49 0.05 13.40 15.06
N TRP A 50 0.55 12.19 15.04
CA TRP A 50 1.70 11.83 15.90
C TRP A 50 2.97 12.61 15.56
N LEU A 51 3.05 13.17 14.36
CA LEU A 51 4.22 13.89 13.85
C LEU A 51 3.99 15.42 13.84
N THR A 52 2.75 15.86 13.99
CA THR A 52 2.38 17.28 13.98
C THR A 52 1.57 17.62 15.21
N ALA A 53 2.17 18.39 16.15
CA ALA A 53 1.49 18.86 17.35
C ALA A 53 0.79 20.18 17.04
N THR A 54 -0.54 20.13 16.97
CA THR A 54 -1.40 21.33 16.79
C THR A 54 -2.75 21.09 17.47
N ASP A 55 -3.38 22.16 17.95
CA ASP A 55 -4.72 22.15 18.52
C ASP A 55 -5.82 22.38 17.46
N ALA A 56 -5.43 22.56 16.20
CA ALA A 56 -6.39 22.74 15.10
C ALA A 56 -7.28 21.51 14.92
N PRO A 57 -8.53 21.67 14.47
CA PRO A 57 -9.36 20.55 14.06
C PRO A 57 -8.75 19.83 12.84
N ALA A 58 -8.80 18.49 12.83
CA ALA A 58 -8.32 17.71 11.71
C ALA A 58 -9.22 17.91 10.48
N SER A 59 -8.62 18.20 9.33
CA SER A 59 -9.30 18.31 8.04
C SER A 59 -9.48 16.95 7.37
N ASN A 60 -8.72 15.93 7.80
CA ASN A 60 -8.81 14.59 7.27
C ASN A 60 -10.22 13.99 7.45
N MET A 61 -10.74 13.30 6.41
CA MET A 61 -12.08 12.71 6.40
C MET A 61 -12.33 11.75 7.57
N LEU A 62 -11.29 11.04 8.04
CA LEU A 62 -11.35 10.17 9.21
C LEU A 62 -10.85 10.88 10.51
N GLY A 63 -10.87 12.20 10.51
CA GLY A 63 -10.49 13.02 11.66
C GLY A 63 -9.01 12.83 12.08
N ARG A 64 -8.73 13.05 13.36
CA ARG A 64 -7.37 12.91 13.92
C ARG A 64 -6.79 11.50 13.76
N PHE A 65 -7.63 10.47 13.81
CA PHE A 65 -7.19 9.10 13.59
C PHE A 65 -6.69 8.91 12.15
N GLY A 66 -7.45 9.39 11.15
CA GLY A 66 -7.05 9.35 9.75
C GLY A 66 -5.76 10.14 9.48
N ALA A 67 -5.67 11.37 10.02
CA ALA A 67 -4.47 12.19 9.92
C ALA A 67 -3.23 11.51 10.52
N SER A 68 -3.39 10.84 11.68
CA SER A 68 -2.31 10.12 12.36
C SER A 68 -1.78 8.92 11.58
N ILE A 69 -2.60 8.29 10.74
CA ILE A 69 -2.18 7.19 9.85
C ILE A 69 -1.66 7.74 8.53
N ALA A 70 -2.35 8.73 7.93
CA ALA A 70 -1.96 9.30 6.65
C ALA A 70 -0.58 9.96 6.69
N SER A 71 -0.29 10.70 7.77
CA SER A 71 0.96 11.44 7.93
C SER A 71 2.21 10.56 7.79
N PRO A 72 2.43 9.50 8.58
CA PRO A 72 3.61 8.65 8.42
C PRO A 72 3.63 7.92 7.06
N LEU A 73 2.49 7.51 6.53
CA LEU A 73 2.44 6.86 5.21
C LEU A 73 2.94 7.79 4.10
N TYR A 74 2.48 9.04 4.08
CA TYR A 74 2.94 10.03 3.10
C TYR A 74 4.39 10.44 3.32
N ILE A 75 4.81 10.67 4.55
CA ILE A 75 6.20 11.06 4.86
C ILE A 75 7.16 9.94 4.45
N ILE A 76 6.83 8.68 4.74
CA ILE A 76 7.73 7.55 4.46
C ILE A 76 7.67 7.16 2.99
N ALA A 77 6.50 6.85 2.45
CA ALA A 77 6.32 6.24 1.13
C ALA A 77 5.72 7.17 0.07
N GLY A 78 5.30 8.38 0.44
CA GLY A 78 4.71 9.34 -0.49
C GLY A 78 3.53 8.75 -1.27
N MET A 79 3.54 8.94 -2.59
CA MET A 79 2.52 8.38 -3.50
C MET A 79 2.53 6.84 -3.53
N GLY A 80 3.64 6.20 -3.16
CA GLY A 80 3.71 4.73 -3.04
C GLY A 80 2.75 4.17 -2.00
N SER A 81 2.36 4.95 -0.98
CA SER A 81 1.40 4.54 0.06
C SER A 81 0.01 4.18 -0.50
N TRP A 82 -0.37 4.71 -1.66
CA TRP A 82 -1.60 4.33 -2.36
C TRP A 82 -1.62 2.85 -2.78
N GLY A 83 -0.44 2.24 -2.93
CA GLY A 83 -0.31 0.80 -3.14
C GLY A 83 -0.96 -0.03 -2.05
N LEU A 84 -0.94 0.44 -0.79
CA LEU A 84 -1.60 -0.24 0.32
C LEU A 84 -3.13 -0.29 0.14
N ALA A 85 -3.75 0.85 -0.19
CA ALA A 85 -5.18 0.93 -0.46
C ALA A 85 -5.58 0.02 -1.64
N LEU A 86 -4.78 0.04 -2.71
CA LEU A 86 -5.01 -0.77 -3.91
C LEU A 86 -4.92 -2.27 -3.60
N VAL A 87 -3.87 -2.71 -2.93
CA VAL A 87 -3.65 -4.12 -2.58
C VAL A 87 -4.80 -4.65 -1.72
N LEU A 88 -5.20 -3.92 -0.68
CA LEU A 88 -6.29 -4.33 0.22
C LEU A 88 -7.62 -4.42 -0.52
N THR A 89 -7.94 -3.43 -1.35
CA THR A 89 -9.20 -3.40 -2.11
C THR A 89 -9.26 -4.54 -3.13
N VAL A 90 -8.20 -4.75 -3.90
CA VAL A 90 -8.15 -5.80 -4.93
C VAL A 90 -8.21 -7.18 -4.30
N TRP A 91 -7.42 -7.45 -3.26
CA TRP A 91 -7.47 -8.74 -2.58
C TRP A 91 -8.78 -8.95 -1.84
N GLY A 92 -9.36 -7.91 -1.26
CA GLY A 92 -10.70 -7.98 -0.70
C GLY A 92 -11.74 -8.40 -1.73
N ALA A 93 -11.73 -7.80 -2.94
CA ALA A 93 -12.60 -8.19 -4.03
C ALA A 93 -12.33 -9.65 -4.49
N ARG A 94 -11.06 -10.08 -4.55
CA ARG A 94 -10.70 -11.46 -4.92
C ARG A 94 -11.21 -12.47 -3.91
N PHE A 95 -11.16 -12.18 -2.61
CA PHE A 95 -11.74 -13.03 -1.56
C PHE A 95 -13.26 -13.13 -1.68
N VAL A 96 -13.96 -12.02 -1.94
CA VAL A 96 -15.42 -12.04 -2.14
C VAL A 96 -15.79 -12.83 -3.39
N LEU A 97 -15.02 -12.72 -4.47
CA LEU A 97 -15.26 -13.40 -5.74
C LEU A 97 -14.67 -14.82 -5.81
N HIS A 98 -13.95 -15.26 -4.77
CA HIS A 98 -13.25 -16.54 -4.72
C HIS A 98 -12.25 -16.75 -5.87
N ILE A 99 -11.50 -15.70 -6.22
CA ILE A 99 -10.54 -15.73 -7.34
C ILE A 99 -9.11 -15.80 -6.80
N GLY A 100 -8.54 -16.99 -6.77
CA GLY A 100 -7.12 -17.21 -6.47
C GLY A 100 -6.72 -16.90 -5.04
N GLU A 101 -7.65 -16.98 -4.09
CA GLU A 101 -7.43 -16.74 -2.67
C GLU A 101 -6.37 -17.66 -2.04
N ASP A 102 -6.17 -18.86 -2.58
CA ASP A 102 -5.15 -19.81 -2.11
C ASP A 102 -3.73 -19.29 -2.27
N ARG A 103 -3.52 -18.32 -3.17
CA ARG A 103 -2.22 -17.70 -3.43
C ARG A 103 -2.02 -16.37 -2.71
N ALA A 104 -3.02 -15.92 -1.93
CA ALA A 104 -3.02 -14.59 -1.30
C ALA A 104 -1.76 -14.36 -0.46
N ILE A 105 -1.45 -15.25 0.47
CA ILE A 105 -0.31 -15.09 1.38
C ILE A 105 1.01 -15.03 0.60
N GLY A 106 1.20 -15.93 -0.38
CA GLY A 106 2.42 -15.97 -1.19
C GLY A 106 2.66 -14.74 -2.05
N ARG A 107 1.62 -13.95 -2.32
CA ARG A 107 1.69 -12.70 -3.09
C ARG A 107 1.72 -11.46 -2.21
N LEU A 108 0.86 -11.43 -1.18
CA LEU A 108 0.76 -10.29 -0.27
C LEU A 108 2.04 -10.03 0.53
N ILE A 109 2.85 -11.05 0.81
CA ILE A 109 4.16 -10.90 1.45
C ILE A 109 5.10 -9.97 0.65
N PHE A 110 4.88 -9.82 -0.66
CA PHE A 110 5.64 -8.92 -1.53
C PHE A 110 5.03 -7.52 -1.65
N ALA A 111 3.86 -7.26 -1.05
CA ALA A 111 3.23 -5.94 -1.11
C ALA A 111 4.13 -4.80 -0.58
N PRO A 112 4.87 -4.94 0.53
CA PRO A 112 5.81 -3.91 0.98
C PRO A 112 6.89 -3.60 -0.06
N ILE A 113 7.39 -4.62 -0.77
CA ILE A 113 8.40 -4.44 -1.83
C ILE A 113 7.78 -3.71 -3.01
N ALA A 114 6.55 -4.05 -3.41
CA ALA A 114 5.84 -3.34 -4.47
C ALA A 114 5.63 -1.85 -4.13
N ILE A 115 5.25 -1.55 -2.89
CA ILE A 115 5.10 -0.18 -2.39
C ILE A 115 6.45 0.55 -2.40
N ALA A 116 7.53 -0.10 -1.95
CA ALA A 116 8.87 0.45 -1.96
C ALA A 116 9.36 0.80 -3.38
N VAL A 117 9.16 -0.09 -4.35
CA VAL A 117 9.49 0.15 -5.75
C VAL A 117 8.65 1.29 -6.32
N ALA A 118 7.36 1.34 -6.02
CA ALA A 118 6.47 2.43 -6.43
C ALA A 118 6.90 3.78 -5.83
N SER A 119 7.37 3.81 -4.56
CA SER A 119 7.90 5.00 -3.91
C SER A 119 9.17 5.51 -4.61
N VAL A 120 10.12 4.62 -4.92
CA VAL A 120 11.34 5.00 -5.65
C VAL A 120 11.00 5.50 -7.06
N TYR A 121 10.05 4.86 -7.75
CA TYR A 121 9.55 5.33 -9.03
C TYR A 121 8.96 6.74 -8.92
N ALA A 122 8.09 6.98 -7.93
CA ALA A 122 7.50 8.29 -7.72
C ALA A 122 8.55 9.38 -7.50
N SER A 123 9.64 9.09 -6.80
CA SER A 123 10.76 10.02 -6.58
C SER A 123 11.51 10.41 -7.85
N THR A 124 11.39 9.65 -8.95
CA THR A 124 11.99 10.03 -10.23
C THR A 124 11.27 11.18 -10.93
N HIS A 125 10.10 11.59 -10.43
CA HIS A 125 9.26 12.63 -11.01
C HIS A 125 9.36 13.93 -10.20
N VAL A 126 9.33 15.04 -10.92
CA VAL A 126 9.33 16.37 -10.29
C VAL A 126 7.92 16.64 -9.72
N PRO A 127 7.79 16.99 -8.45
CA PRO A 127 6.52 17.38 -7.86
C PRO A 127 5.92 18.60 -8.56
N THR A 128 4.59 18.63 -8.66
CA THR A 128 3.87 19.83 -9.12
C THR A 128 3.78 20.88 -8.02
N SER A 129 3.37 22.10 -8.36
CA SER A 129 3.14 23.18 -7.38
C SER A 129 2.08 22.86 -6.32
N ALA A 130 1.22 21.87 -6.59
CA ALA A 130 0.23 21.38 -5.62
C ALA A 130 0.86 20.47 -4.52
N TRP A 131 2.10 20.02 -4.72
CA TRP A 131 2.82 19.23 -3.73
C TRP A 131 3.57 20.17 -2.77
N THR A 132 3.00 20.41 -1.60
CA THR A 132 3.51 21.38 -0.62
C THR A 132 4.48 20.80 0.42
N HIS A 133 4.86 19.53 0.26
CA HIS A 133 5.75 18.82 1.17
C HIS A 133 7.22 19.18 0.93
N SER A 134 8.05 19.02 1.97
CA SER A 134 9.51 19.22 1.91
C SER A 134 10.27 18.03 1.29
N PHE A 135 9.57 16.95 0.98
CA PHE A 135 10.10 15.73 0.36
C PHE A 135 9.44 15.50 -1.01
N GLY A 136 10.06 14.65 -1.84
CA GLY A 136 9.55 14.30 -3.18
C GLY A 136 8.34 13.37 -3.17
N LEU A 137 7.82 13.06 -4.35
CA LEU A 137 6.61 12.25 -4.51
C LEU A 137 6.73 10.83 -3.93
N GLY A 138 7.92 10.28 -3.80
CA GLY A 138 8.18 8.97 -3.22
C GLY A 138 8.34 8.95 -1.70
N GLY A 139 8.19 10.11 -1.04
CA GLY A 139 8.46 10.24 0.39
C GLY A 139 9.94 10.14 0.72
N LEU A 140 10.26 10.17 2.01
CA LEU A 140 11.65 10.10 2.47
C LEU A 140 12.34 8.80 2.03
N PHE A 141 11.62 7.68 2.00
CA PHE A 141 12.17 6.40 1.56
C PHE A 141 12.57 6.44 0.08
N GLY A 142 11.63 6.82 -0.78
CA GLY A 142 11.89 6.87 -2.23
C GLY A 142 13.02 7.83 -2.57
N ASP A 143 13.02 9.03 -1.97
CA ASP A 143 14.06 10.04 -2.20
C ASP A 143 15.44 9.56 -1.73
N THR A 144 15.51 8.93 -0.55
CA THR A 144 16.77 8.42 0.00
C THR A 144 17.34 7.30 -0.86
N VAL A 145 16.51 6.32 -1.25
CA VAL A 145 16.95 5.19 -2.07
C VAL A 145 17.38 5.67 -3.46
N LEU A 146 16.57 6.52 -4.10
CA LEU A 146 16.91 7.09 -5.40
C LEU A 146 18.22 7.89 -5.34
N GLY A 147 18.37 8.77 -4.33
CA GLY A 147 19.58 9.55 -4.13
C GLY A 147 20.83 8.68 -3.91
N ALA A 148 20.72 7.62 -3.12
CA ALA A 148 21.81 6.67 -2.90
C ALA A 148 22.23 5.96 -4.19
N ILE A 149 21.26 5.50 -4.99
CA ILE A 149 21.55 4.84 -6.28
C ILE A 149 22.20 5.81 -7.27
N LEU A 150 21.65 7.02 -7.41
CA LEU A 150 22.20 8.04 -8.31
C LEU A 150 23.61 8.46 -7.89
N GLY A 151 23.90 8.48 -6.59
CA GLY A 151 25.22 8.84 -6.04
C GLY A 151 26.34 7.86 -6.40
N VAL A 152 26.02 6.59 -6.69
CA VAL A 152 26.99 5.56 -7.09
C VAL A 152 26.98 5.26 -8.59
N MET A 153 26.00 5.79 -9.32
CA MET A 153 25.90 5.57 -10.77
C MET A 153 27.00 6.36 -11.53
N PRO A 154 27.71 5.72 -12.45
CA PRO A 154 28.69 6.39 -13.31
C PRO A 154 28.01 7.11 -14.49
N LEU A 155 26.92 7.80 -14.25
CA LEU A 155 26.13 8.51 -15.24
C LEU A 155 25.89 9.95 -14.77
N SER A 156 25.59 10.85 -15.72
CA SER A 156 25.09 12.18 -15.33
C SER A 156 23.74 12.03 -14.61
N THR A 157 23.45 12.92 -13.67
CA THR A 157 22.19 12.90 -12.90
C THR A 157 20.96 12.83 -13.81
N ALA A 158 20.95 13.60 -14.91
CA ALA A 158 19.83 13.61 -15.85
C ALA A 158 19.64 12.26 -16.56
N MET A 159 20.73 11.59 -16.93
CA MET A 159 20.66 10.27 -17.54
C MET A 159 20.30 9.21 -16.50
N GLY A 160 20.89 9.27 -15.33
CA GLY A 160 20.58 8.38 -14.20
C GLY A 160 19.10 8.41 -13.82
N LEU A 161 18.49 9.59 -13.74
CA LEU A 161 17.05 9.74 -13.48
C LEU A 161 16.19 9.07 -14.55
N LYS A 162 16.51 9.22 -15.84
CA LYS A 162 15.77 8.57 -16.93
C LYS A 162 15.87 7.05 -16.85
N VAL A 163 17.07 6.54 -16.61
CA VAL A 163 17.32 5.10 -16.47
C VAL A 163 16.56 4.55 -15.27
N MET A 164 16.63 5.22 -14.11
CA MET A 164 15.93 4.81 -12.91
C MET A 164 14.40 4.89 -13.09
N ALA A 165 13.88 5.92 -13.74
CA ALA A 165 12.46 6.03 -14.04
C ALA A 165 11.97 4.83 -14.87
N LEU A 166 12.73 4.43 -15.90
CA LEU A 166 12.37 3.27 -16.73
C LEU A 166 12.43 1.96 -15.93
N ILE A 167 13.53 1.70 -15.23
CA ILE A 167 13.73 0.47 -14.44
C ILE A 167 12.64 0.36 -13.36
N MET A 168 12.41 1.42 -12.61
CA MET A 168 11.44 1.42 -11.53
C MET A 168 9.99 1.36 -12.04
N ALA A 169 9.69 1.97 -13.20
CA ALA A 169 8.37 1.81 -13.85
C ALA A 169 8.11 0.35 -14.22
N LEU A 170 9.06 -0.31 -14.88
CA LEU A 170 8.94 -1.72 -15.25
C LEU A 170 8.84 -2.61 -14.01
N GLY A 171 9.67 -2.34 -13.00
CA GLY A 171 9.62 -3.03 -11.70
C GLY A 171 8.29 -2.84 -10.96
N ALA A 172 7.77 -1.61 -10.92
CA ALA A 172 6.50 -1.31 -10.27
C ALA A 172 5.34 -2.01 -10.97
N VAL A 173 5.30 -2.01 -12.30
CA VAL A 173 4.28 -2.73 -13.08
C VAL A 173 4.38 -4.23 -12.84
N ALA A 174 5.58 -4.82 -12.94
CA ALA A 174 5.79 -6.25 -12.71
C ALA A 174 5.37 -6.67 -11.30
N MET A 175 5.77 -5.89 -10.28
CA MET A 175 5.41 -6.15 -8.89
C MET A 175 3.91 -5.96 -8.65
N ALA A 176 3.29 -4.95 -9.26
CA ALA A 176 1.84 -4.75 -9.15
C ALA A 176 1.07 -5.93 -9.76
N LEU A 177 1.41 -6.37 -10.97
CA LEU A 177 0.78 -7.53 -11.61
C LEU A 177 0.95 -8.79 -10.74
N PHE A 178 2.16 -9.02 -10.23
CA PHE A 178 2.43 -10.18 -9.36
C PHE A 178 1.64 -10.10 -8.06
N VAL A 179 1.72 -8.99 -7.32
CA VAL A 179 1.08 -8.83 -6.01
C VAL A 179 -0.44 -8.81 -6.12
N LEU A 180 -0.98 -8.14 -7.14
CA LEU A 180 -2.44 -8.08 -7.35
C LEU A 180 -3.02 -9.38 -7.92
N GLY A 181 -2.18 -10.26 -8.43
CA GLY A 181 -2.64 -11.56 -8.92
C GLY A 181 -3.21 -11.56 -10.34
N VAL A 182 -2.82 -10.55 -11.12
CA VAL A 182 -3.23 -10.42 -12.53
C VAL A 182 -2.21 -11.10 -13.43
#